data_506367a85f69b14e9b4d1bb56f64530c
#
_entry.id   506367a85f69b14e9b4d1bb56f64530c
#
_cell.length_a   1.000
_cell.length_b   1.000
_cell.length_c   1.000
_cell.angle_alpha   90.00
_cell.angle_beta   90.00
_cell.angle_gamma   90.00
#
_symmetry.space_group_name_H-M   'P 1'
#
loop_
_entity.id
_entity.type
_entity.pdbx_description
1 polymer ?
#
loop_
_entity_poly.entity_id
_entity_poly.type
_entity_poly.pdbx_seq_one_letter_code
_entity_poly.pdbx_strand_id
1 'polypeptide(L)'
;MIGWRIGWIVAPATLIPDLALVCMGNVVVPAGIGQEAAAIALEAGDGDVAQATAIWEARRDLILAELDGLPVMRPSGGWSLLIDAGSLNMTGAEMSAALFRDAAIAATPMDGWGIVNGAQFLRFVFANEPVERLRGIGDRVRRALARGRE
;
A
#
# COMPACT_ATOMS: atom_id res chain seq x y z
N MET A 1 -3.35 -8.03 -11.04
CA MET A 1 -2.25 -8.35 -12.00
C MET A 1 -0.94 -7.57 -11.74
N ILE A 2 -0.71 -7.07 -10.54
CA ILE A 2 0.48 -6.24 -10.23
C ILE A 2 1.83 -6.96 -10.55
N GLY A 3 1.89 -8.26 -10.35
CA GLY A 3 3.09 -9.06 -10.64
C GLY A 3 3.44 -9.19 -12.13
N TRP A 4 2.48 -8.97 -13.01
CA TRP A 4 2.69 -9.03 -14.47
C TRP A 4 3.39 -7.78 -15.02
N ARG A 5 3.50 -6.73 -14.21
CA ARG A 5 4.19 -5.47 -14.54
C ARG A 5 3.68 -4.81 -15.83
N ILE A 6 2.38 -4.83 -16.04
CA ILE A 6 1.67 -4.16 -17.14
C ILE A 6 0.82 -3.03 -16.59
N GLY A 7 0.85 -1.92 -17.28
CA GLY A 7 -0.02 -0.76 -17.08
C GLY A 7 -0.18 -0.01 -18.40
N TRP A 8 -1.15 0.87 -18.46
CA TRP A 8 -1.41 1.72 -19.63
C TRP A 8 -1.78 3.12 -19.20
N ILE A 9 -1.61 4.05 -20.12
CA ILE A 9 -1.99 5.45 -19.95
C ILE A 9 -3.00 5.80 -21.07
N VAL A 10 -4.16 6.29 -20.68
CA VAL A 10 -5.13 6.90 -21.60
C VAL A 10 -4.90 8.41 -21.56
N ALA A 11 -4.54 8.98 -22.69
CA ALA A 11 -4.16 10.39 -22.79
C ALA A 11 -4.70 11.04 -24.05
N PRO A 12 -4.82 12.39 -24.10
CA PRO A 12 -5.08 13.11 -25.34
C PRO A 12 -4.07 12.76 -26.43
N ALA A 13 -4.53 12.66 -27.69
CA ALA A 13 -3.68 12.27 -28.83
C ALA A 13 -2.42 13.15 -28.96
N THR A 14 -2.50 14.42 -28.58
CA THR A 14 -1.38 15.37 -28.59
C THR A 14 -0.23 15.00 -27.66
N LEU A 15 -0.49 14.22 -26.60
CA LEU A 15 0.55 13.80 -25.64
C LEU A 15 1.16 12.43 -25.98
N ILE A 16 0.57 11.68 -26.90
CA ILE A 16 1.04 10.32 -27.21
C ILE A 16 2.50 10.28 -27.70
N PRO A 17 2.96 11.22 -28.57
CA PRO A 17 4.36 11.22 -29.01
C PRO A 17 5.35 11.40 -27.84
N ASP A 18 5.06 12.29 -26.89
CA ASP A 18 5.92 12.55 -25.73
C ASP A 18 5.92 11.36 -24.78
N LEU A 19 4.77 10.75 -24.53
CA LEU A 19 4.64 9.53 -23.73
C LEU A 19 5.39 8.37 -24.36
N ALA A 20 5.36 8.24 -25.69
CA ALA A 20 6.13 7.23 -26.39
C ALA A 20 7.65 7.42 -26.23
N LEU A 21 8.15 8.65 -26.28
CA LEU A 21 9.57 8.94 -26.01
C LEU A 21 9.97 8.59 -24.57
N VAL A 22 9.13 8.93 -23.58
CA VAL A 22 9.36 8.56 -22.18
C VAL A 22 9.37 7.04 -22.01
N CYS A 23 8.43 6.35 -22.66
CA CYS A 23 8.37 4.87 -22.62
C CYS A 23 9.63 4.27 -23.22
N MET A 24 10.08 4.74 -24.38
CA MET A 24 11.33 4.29 -25.01
C MET A 24 12.55 4.50 -24.11
N GLY A 25 12.59 5.60 -23.37
CA GLY A 25 13.69 5.88 -22.44
C GLY A 25 13.71 5.03 -21.17
N ASN A 26 12.55 4.54 -20.73
CA ASN A 26 12.41 3.80 -19.45
C ASN A 26 12.24 2.29 -19.63
N VAL A 27 11.34 1.88 -20.50
CA VAL A 27 10.88 0.47 -20.57
C VAL A 27 11.26 -0.17 -21.88
N VAL A 28 11.43 0.61 -22.93
CA VAL A 28 11.62 0.21 -24.31
C VAL A 28 10.40 -0.55 -24.87
N VAL A 29 10.14 -1.77 -24.38
CA VAL A 29 8.97 -2.59 -24.75
C VAL A 29 8.44 -3.31 -23.52
N PRO A 30 7.15 -3.19 -23.20
CA PRO A 30 6.52 -4.00 -22.15
C PRO A 30 6.56 -5.49 -22.50
N ALA A 31 6.57 -6.36 -21.47
CA ALA A 31 6.58 -7.81 -21.67
C ALA A 31 5.35 -8.28 -22.48
N GLY A 32 5.58 -8.95 -23.63
CA GLY A 32 4.51 -9.35 -24.55
C GLY A 32 3.46 -10.25 -23.90
N ILE A 33 3.89 -11.25 -23.13
CA ILE A 33 2.96 -12.15 -22.40
C ILE A 33 2.05 -11.38 -21.42
N GLY A 34 2.56 -10.32 -20.82
CA GLY A 34 1.77 -9.46 -19.93
C GLY A 34 0.71 -8.65 -20.68
N GLN A 35 1.00 -8.22 -21.92
CA GLN A 35 0.06 -7.47 -22.73
C GLN A 35 -1.16 -8.31 -23.14
N GLU A 36 -0.93 -9.54 -23.60
CA GLU A 36 -2.01 -10.46 -23.93
C GLU A 36 -2.87 -10.81 -22.72
N ALA A 37 -2.23 -11.12 -21.59
CA ALA A 37 -2.95 -11.37 -20.34
C ALA A 37 -3.78 -10.16 -19.88
N ALA A 38 -3.29 -8.93 -20.07
CA ALA A 38 -4.04 -7.72 -19.76
C ALA A 38 -5.24 -7.53 -20.69
N ALA A 39 -5.09 -7.80 -21.98
CA ALA A 39 -6.19 -7.74 -22.96
C ALA A 39 -7.32 -8.71 -22.56
N ILE A 40 -6.98 -9.98 -22.28
CA ILE A 40 -7.94 -10.99 -21.85
C ILE A 40 -8.66 -10.56 -20.55
N ALA A 41 -7.92 -10.00 -19.58
CA ALA A 41 -8.51 -9.53 -18.33
C ALA A 41 -9.49 -8.36 -18.53
N LEU A 42 -9.20 -7.45 -19.47
CA LEU A 42 -10.09 -6.34 -19.81
C LEU A 42 -11.35 -6.83 -20.52
N GLU A 43 -11.23 -7.82 -21.41
CA GLU A 43 -12.36 -8.41 -22.12
C GLU A 43 -13.27 -9.23 -21.20
N ALA A 44 -12.74 -9.83 -20.14
CA ALA A 44 -13.50 -10.58 -19.14
C ALA A 44 -14.46 -9.71 -18.30
N GLY A 45 -14.25 -8.38 -18.30
CA GLY A 45 -15.11 -7.42 -17.61
C GLY A 45 -14.71 -7.18 -16.14
N ASP A 46 -15.52 -6.38 -15.44
CA ASP A 46 -15.19 -5.81 -14.14
C ASP A 46 -15.60 -6.67 -12.92
N GLY A 47 -16.12 -7.87 -13.12
CA GLY A 47 -16.61 -8.73 -12.04
C GLY A 47 -15.54 -9.04 -10.98
N ASP A 48 -14.33 -9.37 -11.41
CA ASP A 48 -13.20 -9.65 -10.52
C ASP A 48 -12.73 -8.40 -9.76
N VAL A 49 -12.83 -7.22 -10.38
CA VAL A 49 -12.49 -5.93 -9.75
C VAL A 49 -13.45 -5.63 -8.62
N ALA A 50 -14.75 -5.82 -8.83
CA ALA A 50 -15.78 -5.61 -7.81
C ALA A 50 -15.57 -6.56 -6.60
N GLN A 51 -15.29 -7.82 -6.85
CA GLN A 51 -15.01 -8.81 -5.81
C GLN A 51 -13.73 -8.46 -5.02
N ALA A 52 -12.64 -8.12 -5.70
CA ALA A 52 -11.39 -7.71 -5.07
C ALA A 52 -11.57 -6.44 -4.22
N THR A 53 -12.32 -5.47 -4.72
CA THR A 53 -12.64 -4.23 -4.01
C THR A 53 -13.39 -4.51 -2.72
N ALA A 54 -14.43 -5.35 -2.76
CA ALA A 54 -15.20 -5.73 -1.57
C ALA A 54 -14.32 -6.41 -0.50
N ILE A 55 -13.40 -7.30 -0.92
CA ILE A 55 -12.43 -7.94 -0.02
C ILE A 55 -11.49 -6.90 0.61
N TRP A 56 -10.99 -5.96 -0.17
CA TRP A 56 -10.08 -4.93 0.34
C TRP A 56 -10.78 -3.95 1.27
N GLU A 57 -12.03 -3.59 0.99
CA GLU A 57 -12.86 -2.77 1.86
C GLU A 57 -13.08 -3.43 3.22
N ALA A 58 -13.43 -4.70 3.25
CA ALA A 58 -13.60 -5.45 4.48
C ALA A 58 -12.30 -5.50 5.32
N ARG A 59 -11.14 -5.68 4.66
CA ARG A 59 -9.83 -5.67 5.32
C ARG A 59 -9.47 -4.26 5.81
N ARG A 60 -9.73 -3.23 5.01
CA ARG A 60 -9.52 -1.82 5.39
C ARG A 60 -10.33 -1.47 6.64
N ASP A 61 -11.61 -1.80 6.64
CA ASP A 61 -12.51 -1.44 7.73
C ASP A 61 -12.13 -2.18 9.02
N LEU A 62 -11.73 -3.44 8.91
CA LEU A 62 -11.22 -4.19 10.06
C LEU A 62 -9.94 -3.56 10.61
N ILE A 63 -8.92 -3.30 9.77
CA ILE A 63 -7.66 -2.76 10.27
C ILE A 63 -7.82 -1.36 10.86
N LEU A 64 -8.73 -0.54 10.33
CA LEU A 64 -9.06 0.76 10.89
C LEU A 64 -9.70 0.63 12.28
N ALA A 65 -10.58 -0.35 12.47
CA ALA A 65 -11.17 -0.64 13.77
C ALA A 65 -10.12 -1.16 14.77
N GLU A 66 -9.23 -2.04 14.33
CA GLU A 66 -8.14 -2.58 15.15
C GLU A 66 -7.15 -1.49 15.61
N LEU A 67 -6.87 -0.52 14.74
CA LEU A 67 -5.94 0.59 15.00
C LEU A 67 -6.63 1.83 15.58
N ASP A 68 -7.88 1.72 16.03
CA ASP A 68 -8.60 2.85 16.62
C ASP A 68 -7.81 3.48 17.78
N GLY A 69 -7.84 4.81 17.87
CA GLY A 69 -7.04 5.59 18.82
C GLY A 69 -5.58 5.80 18.44
N LEU A 70 -5.09 5.21 17.35
CA LEU A 70 -3.77 5.53 16.78
C LEU A 70 -3.92 6.59 15.66
N PRO A 71 -2.88 7.39 15.38
CA PRO A 71 -2.91 8.44 14.36
C PRO A 71 -2.85 7.86 12.95
N VAL A 72 -3.92 7.18 12.55
CA VAL A 72 -4.06 6.51 11.25
C VAL A 72 -4.73 7.44 10.25
N MET A 73 -4.13 7.58 9.08
CA MET A 73 -4.75 8.25 7.94
C MET A 73 -5.67 7.27 7.21
N ARG A 74 -7.00 7.54 7.26
CA ARG A 74 -7.99 6.70 6.59
C ARG A 74 -7.83 6.77 5.08
N PRO A 75 -7.53 5.66 4.38
CA PRO A 75 -7.39 5.68 2.93
C PRO A 75 -8.76 5.72 2.25
N SER A 76 -8.87 6.51 1.18
CA SER A 76 -10.06 6.52 0.31
C SER A 76 -10.11 5.32 -0.63
N GLY A 77 -9.00 4.61 -0.81
CA GLY A 77 -8.87 3.45 -1.68
C GLY A 77 -7.46 2.86 -1.61
N GLY A 78 -7.18 1.90 -2.48
CA GLY A 78 -5.89 1.24 -2.56
C GLY A 78 -5.71 0.11 -1.53
N TRP A 79 -4.47 -0.25 -1.25
CA TRP A 79 -4.10 -1.48 -0.54
C TRP A 79 -3.38 -1.25 0.78
N SER A 80 -3.17 0.01 1.17
CA SER A 80 -2.40 0.38 2.36
C SER A 80 -2.96 1.64 3.03
N LEU A 81 -2.59 1.83 4.28
CA LEU A 81 -2.83 3.06 5.05
C LEU A 81 -1.50 3.61 5.58
N LEU A 82 -1.51 4.86 6.01
CA LEU A 82 -0.40 5.50 6.68
C LEU A 82 -0.71 5.69 8.16
N ILE A 83 0.32 5.53 8.98
CA ILE A 83 0.30 5.90 10.40
C ILE A 83 1.28 7.07 10.57
N ASP A 84 0.82 8.13 11.19
CA ASP A 84 1.65 9.27 11.56
C ASP A 84 2.44 8.97 12.85
N ALA A 85 3.62 8.38 12.68
CA ALA A 85 4.52 8.09 13.79
C ALA A 85 5.04 9.37 14.46
N GLY A 86 5.11 10.48 13.71
CA GLY A 86 5.50 11.79 14.22
C GLY A 86 4.59 12.28 15.34
N SER A 87 3.28 12.06 15.23
CA SER A 87 2.31 12.36 16.30
C SER A 87 2.51 11.53 17.57
N LEU A 88 3.30 10.45 17.51
CA LEU A 88 3.69 9.61 18.65
C LEU A 88 5.12 9.91 19.15
N ASN A 89 5.73 10.99 18.66
CA ASN A 89 7.12 11.35 18.90
C ASN A 89 8.13 10.29 18.45
N MET A 90 7.86 9.63 17.32
CA MET A 90 8.72 8.63 16.70
C MET A 90 8.88 8.93 15.20
N THR A 91 9.97 8.45 14.62
CA THR A 91 10.08 8.36 13.16
C THR A 91 9.38 7.10 12.65
N GLY A 92 9.04 7.06 11.35
CA GLY A 92 8.53 5.85 10.70
C GLY A 92 9.49 4.68 10.81
N ALA A 93 10.80 4.93 10.75
CA ALA A 93 11.84 3.91 10.91
C ALA A 93 11.89 3.32 12.33
N GLU A 94 11.84 4.16 13.36
CA GLU A 94 11.78 3.71 14.75
C GLU A 94 10.53 2.89 15.04
N MET A 95 9.37 3.36 14.55
CA MET A 95 8.12 2.62 14.69
C MET A 95 8.17 1.28 13.94
N SER A 96 8.70 1.25 12.72
CA SER A 96 8.88 0.01 11.95
C SER A 96 9.76 -0.99 12.70
N ALA A 97 10.89 -0.54 13.24
CA ALA A 97 11.82 -1.39 14.01
C ALA A 97 11.18 -1.96 15.29
N ALA A 98 10.43 -1.14 16.04
CA ALA A 98 9.71 -1.57 17.22
C ALA A 98 8.63 -2.62 16.89
N LEU A 99 7.84 -2.39 15.85
CA LEU A 99 6.79 -3.32 15.41
C LEU A 99 7.37 -4.65 14.91
N PHE A 100 8.49 -4.60 14.20
CA PHE A 100 9.15 -5.81 13.72
C PHE A 100 9.70 -6.65 14.87
N ARG A 101 10.42 -6.01 15.79
CA ARG A 101 11.07 -6.66 16.94
C ARG A 101 10.05 -7.21 17.95
N ASP A 102 9.07 -6.41 18.35
CA ASP A 102 8.22 -6.67 19.52
C ASP A 102 6.82 -7.19 19.17
N ALA A 103 6.42 -7.07 17.91
CA ALA A 103 5.11 -7.53 17.43
C ALA A 103 5.17 -8.49 16.23
N ALA A 104 6.36 -8.77 15.67
CA ALA A 104 6.53 -9.51 14.41
C ALA A 104 5.63 -8.96 13.29
N ILE A 105 5.57 -7.63 13.17
CA ILE A 105 4.84 -6.91 12.13
C ILE A 105 5.85 -6.19 11.24
N ALA A 106 5.91 -6.56 9.97
CA ALA A 106 6.69 -5.86 8.97
C ALA A 106 5.85 -4.74 8.35
N ALA A 107 6.25 -3.50 8.57
CA ALA A 107 5.63 -2.31 7.98
C ALA A 107 6.71 -1.43 7.35
N THR A 108 6.37 -0.69 6.30
CA THR A 108 7.35 0.05 5.51
C THR A 108 7.51 1.48 6.05
N PRO A 109 8.70 1.87 6.55
CA PRO A 109 8.97 3.27 6.84
C PRO A 109 8.99 4.07 5.53
N MET A 110 8.51 5.31 5.58
CA MET A 110 8.36 6.15 4.40
C MET A 110 9.55 7.12 4.21
N ASP A 111 10.71 6.81 4.81
CA ASP A 111 11.94 7.56 4.59
C ASP A 111 12.27 7.58 3.09
N GLY A 112 12.56 8.76 2.57
CA GLY A 112 12.86 8.95 1.15
C GLY A 112 11.65 8.90 0.20
N TRP A 113 10.42 8.72 0.72
CA TRP A 113 9.18 8.75 -0.07
C TRP A 113 8.54 10.15 -0.03
N GLY A 114 9.32 11.15 -0.24
CA GLY A 114 8.91 12.54 -0.25
C GLY A 114 9.97 13.44 0.38
N ILE A 115 9.93 14.71 0.01
CA ILE A 115 11.00 15.66 0.37
C ILE A 115 10.79 16.22 1.79
N VAL A 116 9.54 16.32 2.27
CA VAL A 116 9.23 17.11 3.47
C VAL A 116 8.91 16.22 4.68
N ASN A 117 8.01 15.26 4.56
CA ASN A 117 7.41 14.59 5.72
C ASN A 117 7.55 13.06 5.71
N GLY A 118 8.24 12.47 4.72
CA GLY A 118 8.32 11.02 4.58
C GLY A 118 8.76 10.29 5.84
N ALA A 119 9.77 10.79 6.51
CA ALA A 119 10.37 10.17 7.70
C ALA A 119 9.41 10.01 8.90
N GLN A 120 8.32 10.77 8.97
CA GLN A 120 7.36 10.68 10.07
C GLN A 120 6.26 9.64 9.83
N PHE A 121 6.17 9.04 8.63
CA PHE A 121 5.11 8.11 8.30
C PHE A 121 5.57 6.66 8.21
N LEU A 122 4.66 5.78 8.58
CA LEU A 122 4.79 4.33 8.42
C LEU A 122 3.64 3.81 7.55
N ARG A 123 3.94 3.01 6.52
CA ARG A 123 2.93 2.41 5.65
C ARG A 123 2.61 0.99 6.10
N PHE A 124 1.34 0.75 6.37
CA PHE A 124 0.76 -0.55 6.61
C PHE A 124 0.05 -1.07 5.36
N VAL A 125 0.40 -2.28 4.90
CA VAL A 125 -0.26 -2.96 3.79
C VAL A 125 -1.27 -3.96 4.36
N PHE A 126 -2.56 -3.80 4.05
CA PHE A 126 -3.63 -4.66 4.54
C PHE A 126 -4.22 -5.57 3.44
N ALA A 127 -4.02 -5.23 2.18
CA ALA A 127 -4.72 -5.90 1.08
C ALA A 127 -4.31 -7.36 0.86
N ASN A 128 -3.12 -7.77 1.30
CA ASN A 128 -2.61 -9.12 1.09
C ASN A 128 -2.74 -10.04 2.31
N GLU A 129 -3.23 -9.51 3.45
CA GLU A 129 -3.39 -10.31 4.66
C GLU A 129 -4.82 -10.85 4.78
N PRO A 130 -5.01 -12.12 5.15
CA PRO A 130 -6.33 -12.64 5.45
C PRO A 130 -6.90 -11.97 6.70
N VAL A 131 -8.24 -11.85 6.75
CA VAL A 131 -8.97 -11.16 7.83
C VAL A 131 -8.59 -11.71 9.20
N GLU A 132 -8.38 -13.02 9.32
CA GLU A 132 -8.02 -13.71 10.58
C GLU A 132 -6.68 -13.23 11.13
N ARG A 133 -5.73 -12.89 10.27
CA ARG A 133 -4.42 -12.35 10.68
C ARG A 133 -4.44 -10.89 11.05
N LEU A 134 -5.42 -10.13 10.55
CA LEU A 134 -5.61 -8.73 10.90
C LEU A 134 -6.27 -8.58 12.28
N ARG A 135 -7.03 -9.57 12.74
CA ARG A 135 -7.64 -9.54 14.08
C ARG A 135 -6.60 -9.53 15.19
N GLY A 136 -6.80 -8.65 16.17
CA GLY A 136 -5.89 -8.48 17.31
C GLY A 136 -4.57 -7.77 16.97
N ILE A 137 -4.42 -7.26 15.74
CA ILE A 137 -3.21 -6.54 15.34
C ILE A 137 -3.07 -5.24 16.13
N GLY A 138 -4.17 -4.58 16.48
CA GLY A 138 -4.17 -3.35 17.26
C GLY A 138 -3.53 -3.52 18.62
N ASP A 139 -3.83 -4.59 19.34
CA ASP A 139 -3.23 -4.88 20.64
C ASP A 139 -1.74 -5.20 20.51
N ARG A 140 -1.34 -5.89 19.45
CA ARG A 140 0.08 -6.16 19.18
C ARG A 140 0.85 -4.86 18.93
N VAL A 141 0.28 -3.96 18.13
CA VAL A 141 0.85 -2.64 17.85
C VAL A 141 0.99 -1.83 19.15
N ARG A 142 -0.08 -1.70 19.93
CA ARG A 142 -0.05 -0.93 21.19
C ARG A 142 0.98 -1.46 22.18
N ARG A 143 1.08 -2.79 22.34
CA ARG A 143 2.10 -3.40 23.22
C ARG A 143 3.52 -3.13 22.74
N ALA A 144 3.78 -3.19 21.43
CA ALA A 144 5.10 -2.91 20.90
C ALA A 144 5.50 -1.44 21.10
N LEU A 145 4.56 -0.50 20.88
CA LEU A 145 4.81 0.92 21.10
C LEU A 145 4.99 1.31 22.57
N ALA A 146 4.36 0.58 23.51
CA ALA A 146 4.56 0.81 24.94
C ALA A 146 5.98 0.42 25.39
N ARG A 147 6.52 -0.71 24.87
CA ARG A 147 7.88 -1.18 25.19
C ARG A 147 8.99 -0.34 24.60
N GLY A 148 8.75 0.32 23.48
CA GLY A 148 9.74 1.18 22.84
C GLY A 148 9.93 2.54 23.50
N ARG A 149 9.21 2.81 24.60
CA ARG A 149 9.30 4.05 25.42
C ARG A 149 10.06 3.85 26.72
N GLU A 150 10.43 2.64 27.05
CA GLU A 150 11.30 2.28 28.20
C GLU A 150 12.77 2.24 27.75
#